data_fe670113e5a309cd8bcea3a5dc819cd1
#
_entry.id   fe670113e5a309cd8bcea3a5dc819cd1
#
_cell.length_a   1.000
_cell.length_b   1.000
_cell.length_c   1.000
_cell.angle_alpha   90.00
_cell.angle_beta   90.00
_cell.angle_gamma   90.00
#
_symmetry.space_group_name_H-M   'P 1'
#
loop_
_entity.id
_entity.type
_entity.pdbx_description
1 polymer ?
#
loop_
_entity_poly.entity_id
_entity_poly.type
_entity_poly.pdbx_seq_one_letter_code
_entity_poly.pdbx_strand_id
1 'polypeptide(L)'
;CADDVIIHQYTGGTTGVSKGAMLTNKNLVANMVQIKTWMVTHLQESKEITLSPLPMYHIFAFTVNCLAMLSYGAHTVLVVNPRDIKSVIKEFKTHKISLMTGLNTLFNALLNHPDFSTVDFSSLKITVGGGMAIQKSVADRWKAITGCPLTEGFGMTESSPLLTVNPLDGSGKQG
;
A
#
# COMPACT_ATOMS: atom_id res chain seq x y z
N CYS A 1 26.60 -2.29 -6.53
CA CYS A 1 26.84 -0.85 -6.76
C CYS A 1 25.52 -0.08 -6.78
N ALA A 2 25.55 1.24 -6.56
CA ALA A 2 24.32 2.05 -6.55
C ALA A 2 23.59 2.05 -7.91
N ASP A 3 24.38 2.04 -8.97
CA ASP A 3 23.88 2.12 -10.35
C ASP A 3 23.63 0.76 -11.01
N ASP A 4 23.84 -0.34 -10.27
CA ASP A 4 23.52 -1.68 -10.78
C ASP A 4 22.01 -1.83 -10.94
N VAL A 5 21.58 -2.31 -12.12
CA VAL A 5 20.21 -2.71 -12.37
C VAL A 5 19.92 -3.98 -11.60
N ILE A 6 19.01 -3.94 -10.64
CA ILE A 6 18.67 -5.09 -9.80
C ILE A 6 17.30 -5.68 -10.11
N ILE A 7 16.46 -4.93 -10.80
CA ILE A 7 15.13 -5.40 -11.23
C ILE A 7 14.84 -4.94 -12.65
N HIS A 8 14.38 -5.86 -13.50
CA HIS A 8 13.63 -5.55 -14.71
C HIS A 8 12.14 -5.72 -14.42
N GLN A 9 11.50 -4.61 -14.06
CA GLN A 9 10.07 -4.63 -13.75
C GLN A 9 9.26 -4.45 -15.03
N TYR A 10 8.61 -5.52 -15.46
CA TYR A 10 7.78 -5.48 -16.67
C TYR A 10 6.49 -4.71 -16.45
N THR A 11 6.16 -3.86 -17.42
CA THR A 11 4.91 -3.12 -17.46
C THR A 11 3.94 -3.78 -18.43
N GLY A 12 2.67 -3.83 -18.06
CA GLY A 12 1.60 -4.24 -18.98
C GLY A 12 1.35 -3.16 -20.04
N GLY A 13 2.21 -3.12 -21.07
CA GLY A 13 2.00 -2.22 -22.21
C GLY A 13 0.71 -2.61 -22.95
N THR A 14 -0.13 -1.62 -23.24
CA THR A 14 -1.39 -1.82 -23.96
C THR A 14 -1.18 -2.13 -25.46
N THR A 15 0.03 -1.92 -25.98
CA THR A 15 0.36 -2.13 -27.41
C THR A 15 1.80 -2.60 -27.57
N GLY A 16 2.01 -3.79 -28.15
CA GLY A 16 3.31 -4.25 -28.61
C GLY A 16 4.05 -5.17 -27.63
N VAL A 17 5.37 -5.23 -27.79
CA VAL A 17 6.27 -6.08 -26.98
C VAL A 17 6.33 -5.55 -25.52
N SER A 18 6.20 -6.46 -24.57
CA SER A 18 6.33 -6.13 -23.14
C SER A 18 7.69 -5.45 -22.86
N LYS A 19 7.66 -4.34 -22.12
CA LYS A 19 8.84 -3.55 -21.78
C LYS A 19 9.15 -3.70 -20.30
N GLY A 20 10.42 -3.94 -19.98
CA GLY A 20 10.92 -3.98 -18.61
C GLY A 20 11.61 -2.67 -18.24
N ALA A 21 11.06 -1.97 -17.22
CA ALA A 21 11.76 -0.83 -16.63
C ALA A 21 13.00 -1.33 -15.88
N MET A 22 14.15 -0.77 -16.19
CA MET A 22 15.42 -1.08 -15.52
C MET A 22 15.51 -0.24 -14.24
N LEU A 23 15.31 -0.89 -13.10
CA LEU A 23 15.37 -0.21 -11.80
C LEU A 23 16.71 -0.53 -11.12
N THR A 24 17.45 0.52 -10.79
CA THR A 24 18.73 0.41 -10.11
C THR A 24 18.56 0.28 -8.60
N ASN A 25 19.58 -0.21 -7.93
CA ASN A 25 19.65 -0.22 -6.47
C ASN A 25 19.38 1.17 -5.89
N LYS A 26 20.01 2.21 -6.46
CA LYS A 26 19.82 3.60 -6.06
C LYS A 26 18.37 4.06 -6.17
N ASN A 27 17.66 3.70 -7.25
CA ASN A 27 16.27 4.08 -7.44
C ASN A 27 15.37 3.52 -6.32
N LEU A 28 15.50 2.21 -6.03
CA LEU A 28 14.69 1.56 -5.00
C LEU A 28 15.03 2.06 -3.60
N VAL A 29 16.30 2.18 -3.26
CA VAL A 29 16.73 2.68 -1.95
C VAL A 29 16.29 4.13 -1.73
N ALA A 30 16.41 4.98 -2.75
CA ALA A 30 15.95 6.37 -2.66
C ALA A 30 14.45 6.44 -2.37
N ASN A 31 13.63 5.65 -3.11
CA ASN A 31 12.19 5.63 -2.90
C ASN A 31 11.81 5.05 -1.54
N MET A 32 12.49 4.00 -1.08
CA MET A 32 12.33 3.46 0.28
C MET A 32 12.59 4.53 1.35
N VAL A 33 13.68 5.30 1.22
CA VAL A 33 14.02 6.36 2.18
C VAL A 33 12.94 7.46 2.17
N GLN A 34 12.45 7.86 0.99
CA GLN A 34 11.36 8.82 0.87
C GLN A 34 10.07 8.32 1.57
N ILE A 35 9.69 7.06 1.34
CA ILE A 35 8.54 6.40 1.98
C ILE A 35 8.72 6.40 3.50
N LYS A 36 9.89 5.97 3.99
CA LYS A 36 10.19 5.94 5.43
C LYS A 36 10.08 7.32 6.05
N THR A 37 10.67 8.33 5.43
CA THR A 37 10.63 9.71 5.92
C THR A 37 9.20 10.24 6.00
N TRP A 38 8.35 9.89 5.02
CA TRP A 38 6.94 10.27 5.00
C TRP A 38 6.13 9.64 6.13
N MET A 39 6.44 8.38 6.48
CA MET A 39 5.71 7.60 7.48
C MET A 39 6.27 7.71 8.89
N VAL A 40 7.46 8.31 9.09
CA VAL A 40 8.22 8.24 10.35
C VAL A 40 7.46 8.73 11.59
N THR A 41 6.58 9.72 11.43
CA THR A 41 5.79 10.26 12.54
C THR A 41 4.63 9.37 12.98
N HIS A 42 4.26 8.37 12.16
CA HIS A 42 3.10 7.51 12.39
C HIS A 42 3.47 6.08 12.77
N LEU A 43 4.67 5.64 12.41
CA LEU A 43 5.12 4.26 12.59
C LEU A 43 6.21 4.14 13.65
N GLN A 44 6.23 3.00 14.33
CA GLN A 44 7.26 2.64 15.29
C GLN A 44 8.08 1.45 14.77
N GLU A 45 9.40 1.61 14.75
CA GLU A 45 10.29 0.56 14.28
C GLU A 45 10.07 -0.76 15.04
N SER A 46 10.06 -1.88 14.32
CA SER A 46 9.88 -3.25 14.82
C SER A 46 8.56 -3.54 15.56
N LYS A 47 7.55 -2.66 15.41
CA LYS A 47 6.23 -2.86 16.07
C LYS A 47 5.06 -2.93 15.10
N GLU A 48 5.29 -2.64 13.83
CA GLU A 48 4.21 -2.51 12.86
C GLU A 48 3.85 -3.85 12.22
N ILE A 49 2.56 -3.99 11.89
CA ILE A 49 2.05 -5.12 11.12
C ILE A 49 1.37 -4.58 9.88
N THR A 50 1.91 -4.95 8.72
CA THR A 50 1.41 -4.50 7.41
C THR A 50 0.56 -5.58 6.79
N LEU A 51 -0.65 -5.25 6.37
CA LEU A 51 -1.47 -6.11 5.52
C LEU A 51 -1.17 -5.83 4.05
N SER A 52 -0.75 -6.87 3.32
CA SER A 52 -0.39 -6.77 1.92
C SER A 52 -1.32 -7.62 1.03
N PRO A 53 -2.44 -7.05 0.59
CA PRO A 53 -3.36 -7.71 -0.33
C PRO A 53 -2.97 -7.52 -1.81
N LEU A 54 -1.99 -6.68 -2.09
CA LEU A 54 -1.49 -6.44 -3.44
C LEU A 54 -0.43 -7.47 -3.82
N PRO A 55 -0.36 -7.87 -5.10
CA PRO A 55 0.61 -8.86 -5.55
C PRO A 55 2.04 -8.32 -5.45
N MET A 56 2.93 -9.10 -4.83
CA MET A 56 4.33 -8.70 -4.59
C MET A 56 5.16 -8.55 -5.88
N TYR A 57 4.70 -9.09 -7.00
CA TYR A 57 5.34 -8.84 -8.30
C TYR A 57 5.02 -7.46 -8.89
N HIS A 58 4.06 -6.72 -8.30
CA HIS A 58 3.80 -5.33 -8.67
C HIS A 58 4.68 -4.41 -7.86
N ILE A 59 5.33 -3.44 -8.52
CA ILE A 59 6.32 -2.55 -7.88
C ILE A 59 5.76 -1.80 -6.66
N PHE A 60 4.47 -1.47 -6.64
CA PHE A 60 3.83 -0.82 -5.49
C PHE A 60 3.93 -1.69 -4.24
N ALA A 61 3.46 -2.94 -4.30
CA ALA A 61 3.52 -3.85 -3.15
C ALA A 61 4.98 -4.22 -2.82
N PHE A 62 5.80 -4.46 -3.83
CA PHE A 62 7.20 -4.81 -3.62
C PHE A 62 7.96 -3.71 -2.88
N THR A 63 7.85 -2.46 -3.30
CA THR A 63 8.61 -1.38 -2.64
C THR A 63 7.98 -0.99 -1.31
N VAL A 64 6.66 -0.80 -1.24
CA VAL A 64 6.01 -0.30 -0.01
C VAL A 64 5.87 -1.41 1.03
N ASN A 65 5.21 -2.53 0.68
CA ASN A 65 4.86 -3.55 1.68
C ASN A 65 6.01 -4.52 1.98
N CYS A 66 6.92 -4.72 1.02
CA CYS A 66 8.09 -5.56 1.23
C CYS A 66 9.28 -4.71 1.66
N LEU A 67 9.93 -3.99 0.75
CA LEU A 67 11.21 -3.35 1.02
C LEU A 67 11.13 -2.29 2.14
N ALA A 68 10.20 -1.34 2.04
CA ALA A 68 10.08 -0.27 3.03
C ALA A 68 9.69 -0.84 4.39
N MET A 69 8.70 -1.73 4.46
CA MET A 69 8.25 -2.30 5.73
C MET A 69 9.28 -3.25 6.36
N LEU A 70 9.99 -4.05 5.57
CA LEU A 70 11.12 -4.84 6.09
C LEU A 70 12.21 -3.94 6.67
N SER A 71 12.49 -2.80 6.03
CA SER A 71 13.46 -1.82 6.57
C SER A 71 13.01 -1.14 7.86
N TYR A 72 11.72 -1.23 8.21
CA TYR A 72 11.17 -0.86 9.52
C TYR A 72 11.20 -2.01 10.53
N GLY A 73 11.60 -3.23 10.13
CA GLY A 73 11.44 -4.43 10.94
C GLY A 73 9.97 -4.81 11.16
N ALA A 74 9.09 -4.40 10.26
CA ALA A 74 7.66 -4.70 10.35
C ALA A 74 7.36 -6.15 9.96
N HIS A 75 6.29 -6.70 10.55
CA HIS A 75 5.71 -7.97 10.13
C HIS A 75 4.76 -7.74 8.96
N THR A 76 4.98 -8.41 7.84
CA THR A 76 4.09 -8.32 6.67
C THR A 76 3.21 -9.55 6.56
N VAL A 77 1.90 -9.35 6.66
CA VAL A 77 0.87 -10.37 6.45
C VAL A 77 0.47 -10.39 4.97
N LEU A 78 0.78 -11.48 4.29
CA LEU A 78 0.49 -11.65 2.86
C LEU A 78 -0.91 -12.22 2.66
N VAL A 79 -1.73 -11.56 1.84
CA VAL A 79 -3.03 -12.07 1.42
C VAL A 79 -2.88 -12.76 0.06
N VAL A 80 -3.05 -14.07 0.03
CA VAL A 80 -2.89 -14.87 -1.19
C VAL A 80 -3.97 -14.57 -2.23
N ASN A 81 -5.21 -14.37 -1.78
CA ASN A 81 -6.33 -14.06 -2.66
C ASN A 81 -7.13 -12.85 -2.13
N PRO A 82 -6.83 -11.63 -2.59
CA PRO A 82 -7.53 -10.42 -2.14
C PRO A 82 -8.98 -10.31 -2.65
N ARG A 83 -9.41 -11.20 -3.57
CA ARG A 83 -10.81 -11.28 -4.00
C ARG A 83 -11.69 -12.02 -2.99
N ASP A 84 -11.10 -12.83 -2.14
CA ASP A 84 -11.77 -13.43 -0.99
C ASP A 84 -11.81 -12.41 0.17
N ILE A 85 -12.83 -11.56 0.16
CA ILE A 85 -13.01 -10.49 1.13
C ILE A 85 -13.10 -11.03 2.57
N LYS A 86 -13.68 -12.21 2.76
CA LYS A 86 -13.75 -12.84 4.09
C LYS A 86 -12.37 -13.18 4.63
N SER A 87 -11.47 -13.67 3.77
CA SER A 87 -10.09 -13.95 4.15
C SER A 87 -9.35 -12.67 4.54
N VAL A 88 -9.53 -11.56 3.80
CA VAL A 88 -8.94 -10.25 4.15
C VAL A 88 -9.45 -9.76 5.51
N ILE A 89 -10.75 -9.85 5.76
CA ILE A 89 -11.37 -9.47 7.04
C ILE A 89 -10.84 -10.34 8.19
N LYS A 90 -10.64 -11.64 7.95
CA LYS A 90 -10.06 -12.56 8.92
C LYS A 90 -8.66 -12.11 9.35
N GLU A 91 -7.82 -11.65 8.43
CA GLU A 91 -6.48 -11.14 8.78
C GLU A 91 -6.55 -9.90 9.68
N PHE A 92 -7.48 -8.99 9.43
CA PHE A 92 -7.74 -7.86 10.35
C PHE A 92 -8.19 -8.31 11.74
N LYS A 93 -8.99 -9.38 11.83
CA LYS A 93 -9.45 -9.92 13.14
C LYS A 93 -8.35 -10.70 13.86
N THR A 94 -7.39 -11.26 13.13
CA THR A 94 -6.31 -12.09 13.68
C THR A 94 -5.10 -11.25 14.10
N HIS A 95 -4.80 -10.20 13.35
CA HIS A 95 -3.62 -9.38 13.53
C HIS A 95 -3.99 -7.93 13.85
N LYS A 96 -3.20 -7.28 14.69
CA LYS A 96 -3.32 -5.84 14.95
C LYS A 96 -2.69 -5.05 13.80
N ILE A 97 -3.37 -5.04 12.66
CA ILE A 97 -2.87 -4.38 11.45
C ILE A 97 -2.71 -2.88 11.71
N SER A 98 -1.53 -2.36 11.45
CA SER A 98 -1.20 -0.93 11.58
C SER A 98 -1.11 -0.20 10.24
N LEU A 99 -0.82 -0.92 9.16
CA LEU A 99 -0.73 -0.37 7.81
C LEU A 99 -1.40 -1.30 6.80
N MET A 100 -2.13 -0.72 5.86
CA MET A 100 -2.69 -1.43 4.70
C MET A 100 -2.49 -0.62 3.43
N THR A 101 -2.10 -1.29 2.36
CA THR A 101 -2.17 -0.73 1.00
C THR A 101 -3.26 -1.42 0.19
N GLY A 102 -3.83 -0.74 -0.79
CA GLY A 102 -4.88 -1.35 -1.60
C GLY A 102 -5.27 -0.51 -2.82
N LEU A 103 -6.25 -1.03 -3.56
CA LEU A 103 -6.89 -0.38 -4.68
C LEU A 103 -8.29 0.10 -4.27
N ASN A 104 -8.81 1.11 -4.95
CA ASN A 104 -10.18 1.61 -4.73
C ASN A 104 -11.23 0.49 -4.71
N THR A 105 -11.11 -0.46 -5.62
CA THR A 105 -12.03 -1.62 -5.73
C THR A 105 -11.99 -2.52 -4.50
N LEU A 106 -10.82 -2.76 -3.92
CA LEU A 106 -10.68 -3.58 -2.71
C LEU A 106 -11.28 -2.86 -1.49
N PHE A 107 -10.98 -1.57 -1.31
CA PHE A 107 -11.56 -0.79 -0.22
C PHE A 107 -13.08 -0.77 -0.30
N ASN A 108 -13.64 -0.53 -1.50
CA ASN A 108 -15.09 -0.56 -1.70
C ASN A 108 -15.69 -1.95 -1.41
N ALA A 109 -15.03 -3.03 -1.80
CA ALA A 109 -15.50 -4.39 -1.52
C ALA A 109 -15.51 -4.70 -0.01
N LEU A 110 -14.47 -4.29 0.72
CA LEU A 110 -14.40 -4.41 2.19
C LEU A 110 -15.54 -3.62 2.86
N LEU A 111 -15.74 -2.36 2.46
CA LEU A 111 -16.79 -1.49 2.99
C LEU A 111 -18.21 -2.01 2.77
N ASN A 112 -18.43 -2.83 1.74
CA ASN A 112 -19.73 -3.43 1.44
C ASN A 112 -19.94 -4.79 2.12
N HIS A 113 -18.92 -5.33 2.79
CA HIS A 113 -19.06 -6.61 3.50
C HIS A 113 -19.56 -6.36 4.94
N PRO A 114 -20.65 -7.05 5.38
CA PRO A 114 -21.26 -6.77 6.70
C PRO A 114 -20.31 -6.98 7.88
N ASP A 115 -19.41 -7.95 7.79
CA ASP A 115 -18.47 -8.26 8.86
C ASP A 115 -17.32 -7.23 9.00
N PHE A 116 -17.13 -6.36 8.01
CA PHE A 116 -16.03 -5.40 8.05
C PHE A 116 -16.21 -4.37 9.17
N SER A 117 -17.44 -3.92 9.40
CA SER A 117 -17.74 -2.97 10.48
C SER A 117 -17.56 -3.55 11.90
N THR A 118 -17.41 -4.88 12.02
CA THR A 118 -17.20 -5.57 13.31
C THR A 118 -15.71 -5.71 13.68
N VAL A 119 -14.80 -5.25 12.81
CA VAL A 119 -13.36 -5.30 13.04
C VAL A 119 -12.93 -4.20 14.00
N ASP A 120 -12.01 -4.51 14.90
CA ASP A 120 -11.31 -3.51 15.71
C ASP A 120 -10.18 -2.87 14.91
N PHE A 121 -10.36 -1.59 14.53
CA PHE A 121 -9.38 -0.81 13.78
C PHE A 121 -8.50 0.07 14.66
N SER A 122 -8.50 -0.08 15.97
CA SER A 122 -7.74 0.77 16.91
C SER A 122 -6.24 0.80 16.65
N SER A 123 -5.70 -0.25 16.02
CA SER A 123 -4.29 -0.35 15.64
C SER A 123 -3.97 0.23 14.27
N LEU A 124 -4.99 0.52 13.43
CA LEU A 124 -4.78 0.97 12.05
C LEU A 124 -4.36 2.45 12.03
N LYS A 125 -3.14 2.71 11.60
CA LYS A 125 -2.51 4.05 11.58
C LYS A 125 -2.44 4.65 10.18
N ILE A 126 -2.17 3.80 9.18
CA ILE A 126 -1.94 4.23 7.80
C ILE A 126 -2.71 3.34 6.84
N THR A 127 -3.46 3.97 5.94
CA THR A 127 -4.06 3.29 4.79
C THR A 127 -3.70 4.06 3.51
N VAL A 128 -3.06 3.38 2.56
CA VAL A 128 -2.64 3.98 1.29
C VAL A 128 -3.35 3.31 0.12
N GLY A 129 -4.07 4.10 -0.64
CA GLY A 129 -4.65 3.70 -1.92
C GLY A 129 -3.79 4.18 -3.08
N GLY A 130 -3.63 3.37 -4.11
CA GLY A 130 -2.84 3.73 -5.29
C GLY A 130 -3.17 2.85 -6.48
N GLY A 131 -2.43 3.04 -7.59
CA GLY A 131 -2.64 2.30 -8.84
C GLY A 131 -3.88 2.71 -9.65
N MET A 132 -4.80 3.43 -9.04
CA MET A 132 -5.97 4.09 -9.64
C MET A 132 -6.49 5.16 -8.69
N ALA A 133 -7.24 6.12 -9.21
CA ALA A 133 -7.86 7.17 -8.40
C ALA A 133 -8.75 6.59 -7.29
N ILE A 134 -8.66 7.16 -6.11
CA ILE A 134 -9.51 6.82 -4.97
C ILE A 134 -10.77 7.69 -5.02
N GLN A 135 -11.92 7.07 -5.10
CA GLN A 135 -13.19 7.78 -5.06
C GLN A 135 -13.42 8.41 -3.68
N LYS A 136 -13.77 9.69 -3.67
CA LYS A 136 -14.02 10.43 -2.43
C LYS A 136 -15.04 9.73 -1.53
N SER A 137 -16.12 9.19 -2.10
CA SER A 137 -17.14 8.44 -1.35
C SER A 137 -16.60 7.19 -0.67
N VAL A 138 -15.61 6.52 -1.28
CA VAL A 138 -14.93 5.36 -0.69
C VAL A 138 -14.02 5.83 0.46
N ALA A 139 -13.26 6.90 0.25
CA ALA A 139 -12.37 7.45 1.29
C ALA A 139 -13.14 7.96 2.51
N ASP A 140 -14.27 8.66 2.30
CA ASP A 140 -15.12 9.18 3.38
C ASP A 140 -15.72 8.01 4.20
N ARG A 141 -16.25 6.98 3.54
CA ARG A 141 -16.79 5.78 4.21
C ARG A 141 -15.69 4.99 4.94
N TRP A 142 -14.51 4.87 4.35
CA TRP A 142 -13.38 4.21 4.99
C TRP A 142 -13.02 4.89 6.30
N LYS A 143 -12.82 6.21 6.26
CA LYS A 143 -12.53 7.00 7.46
C LYS A 143 -13.63 6.90 8.51
N ALA A 144 -14.91 6.92 8.09
CA ALA A 144 -16.04 6.81 9.01
C ALA A 144 -16.09 5.45 9.75
N ILE A 145 -15.71 4.35 9.10
CA ILE A 145 -15.74 3.00 9.68
C ILE A 145 -14.45 2.71 10.46
N THR A 146 -13.29 3.05 9.91
CA THR A 146 -11.99 2.64 10.48
C THR A 146 -11.37 3.69 11.40
N GLY A 147 -11.80 4.94 11.34
CA GLY A 147 -11.15 6.07 11.99
C GLY A 147 -9.85 6.53 11.31
N CYS A 148 -9.31 5.74 10.37
CA CYS A 148 -8.05 6.01 9.67
C CYS A 148 -8.33 6.64 8.29
N PRO A 149 -7.68 7.76 7.92
CA PRO A 149 -7.80 8.32 6.58
C PRO A 149 -7.32 7.34 5.51
N LEU A 150 -8.02 7.29 4.37
CA LEU A 150 -7.54 6.60 3.18
C LEU A 150 -6.74 7.62 2.34
N THR A 151 -5.43 7.51 2.42
CA THR A 151 -4.49 8.42 1.75
C THR A 151 -4.22 7.94 0.32
N GLU A 152 -4.30 8.85 -0.65
CA GLU A 152 -4.01 8.53 -2.04
C GLU A 152 -2.54 8.75 -2.37
N GLY A 153 -1.93 7.76 -3.04
CA GLY A 153 -0.59 7.83 -3.59
C GLY A 153 -0.60 7.62 -5.10
N PHE A 154 0.16 8.41 -5.82
CA PHE A 154 0.39 8.26 -7.26
C PHE A 154 1.82 7.80 -7.54
N GLY A 155 1.95 6.86 -8.46
CA GLY A 155 3.24 6.32 -8.88
C GLY A 155 3.13 5.53 -10.17
N MET A 156 4.27 5.11 -10.67
CA MET A 156 4.40 4.29 -11.88
C MET A 156 5.60 3.34 -11.72
N THR A 157 5.64 2.30 -12.51
CA THR A 157 6.72 1.30 -12.45
C THR A 157 8.09 1.94 -12.60
N GLU A 158 8.21 2.87 -13.54
CA GLU A 158 9.45 3.55 -13.89
C GLU A 158 9.95 4.52 -12.79
N SER A 159 9.11 4.85 -11.81
CA SER A 159 9.48 5.74 -10.68
C SER A 159 9.83 5.01 -9.38
N SER A 160 9.76 3.68 -9.32
CA SER A 160 10.24 2.80 -8.24
C SER A 160 9.44 2.71 -6.92
N PRO A 161 8.14 2.86 -6.81
CA PRO A 161 7.12 3.41 -7.72
C PRO A 161 6.67 4.83 -7.36
N LEU A 162 6.81 5.27 -6.08
CA LEU A 162 6.08 6.41 -5.52
C LEU A 162 6.62 7.74 -6.01
N LEU A 163 5.76 8.56 -6.62
CA LEU A 163 6.06 9.93 -7.04
C LEU A 163 5.50 10.95 -6.06
N THR A 164 4.22 10.81 -5.74
CA THR A 164 3.52 11.71 -4.81
C THR A 164 2.60 10.92 -3.90
N VAL A 165 2.36 11.43 -2.72
CA VAL A 165 1.39 10.90 -1.77
C VAL A 165 0.77 12.07 -0.99
N ASN A 166 -0.52 11.99 -0.74
CA ASN A 166 -1.24 12.96 0.06
C ASN A 166 -0.77 12.93 1.53
N PRO A 167 -0.96 14.02 2.30
CA PRO A 167 -0.74 14.03 3.73
C PRO A 167 -1.50 12.91 4.45
N LEU A 168 -0.85 12.27 5.43
CA LEU A 168 -1.42 11.14 6.18
C LEU A 168 -2.52 11.56 7.17
N ASP A 169 -2.66 12.85 7.44
CA ASP A 169 -3.70 13.43 8.31
C ASP A 169 -5.09 13.48 7.65
N GLY A 170 -5.17 13.14 6.38
CA GLY A 170 -6.41 13.17 5.59
C GLY A 170 -6.79 14.55 5.06
N SER A 171 -5.88 15.53 5.10
CA SER A 171 -6.11 16.87 4.51
C SER A 171 -5.93 16.90 2.97
N GLY A 172 -5.42 15.81 2.38
CA GLY A 172 -5.21 15.70 0.94
C GLY A 172 -6.51 15.59 0.14
N LYS A 173 -6.45 15.98 -1.13
CA LYS A 173 -7.56 15.80 -2.08
C LYS A 173 -7.56 14.38 -2.65
N GLN A 174 -8.73 13.84 -2.92
CA GLN A 174 -8.95 12.55 -3.58
C GLN A 174 -9.35 12.76 -5.04
N GLY A 175 -8.87 11.88 -5.93
CA GLY A 175 -9.18 11.88 -7.36
C GLY A 175 -8.16 12.56 -8.25
#